data_2d7b1828898df47c2287a0f1b2d4cf43
#
_entry.id   2d7b1828898df47c2287a0f1b2d4cf43
#
_cell.length_a   1.000
_cell.length_b   1.000
_cell.length_c   1.000
_cell.angle_alpha   90.00
_cell.angle_beta   90.00
_cell.angle_gamma   90.00
#
_symmetry.space_group_name_H-M   'P 1'
#
loop_
_entity.id
_entity.type
_entity.pdbx_description
1 polymer ?
#
loop_
_entity_poly.entity_id
_entity_poly.type
_entity_poly.pdbx_seq_one_letter_code
_entity_poly.pdbx_strand_id
1 'polypeptide(L)'
;MPSYFDYTLSNLYTAGQQPNTIHVSDTGLSYMFRKQLFEKALSVFKFDIPETWDLDYFRFSLFMFGNVCIFDSGTFGVIPQFATLSGFNVFYMPNEALVANPLLPNINRLKIHKDCEIIKLRPDYSGIMDIVGYYADQMAIIAETFTCDTNNSKLAYVFGAENEAQAQSFKKMYDNIYKGEPNVVIDKKLFNAEGEPTWHEFNQNLKNTYIGDLLIDALNSVEDRFCTLIGIDNANTDKRERLIAPEVEANKAETKALSTLWLDRIQDGIRRANNMFGLSLSAELSQVGKGVNANGESVSTGNVQGESSLV
;
A
#
# COMPACT_ATOMS: atom_id res chain seq x y z
N MET A 1 26.34 4.69 -4.48
CA MET A 1 25.57 3.44 -4.60
C MET A 1 24.11 3.77 -4.34
N PRO A 2 23.15 3.27 -5.12
CA PRO A 2 21.76 3.42 -4.74
C PRO A 2 21.53 2.76 -3.39
N SER A 3 20.71 3.37 -2.55
CA SER A 3 20.31 2.79 -1.28
C SER A 3 19.64 1.42 -1.55
N TYR A 4 19.91 0.42 -0.70
CA TYR A 4 19.26 -0.89 -0.81
C TYR A 4 17.72 -0.77 -0.72
N PHE A 5 17.23 0.21 -0.01
CA PHE A 5 15.82 0.57 0.11
C PHE A 5 15.35 1.53 -0.99
N ASP A 6 15.98 1.53 -2.15
CA ASP A 6 15.56 2.38 -3.26
C ASP A 6 14.35 1.75 -3.97
N TYR A 7 13.18 2.33 -3.70
CA TYR A 7 11.92 1.94 -4.35
C TYR A 7 11.93 2.14 -5.89
N THR A 8 12.87 2.92 -6.42
CA THR A 8 13.04 3.09 -7.87
C THR A 8 13.60 1.82 -8.50
N LEU A 9 14.54 1.15 -7.83
CA LEU A 9 15.02 -0.17 -8.23
C LEU A 9 13.92 -1.22 -8.17
N SER A 10 13.04 -1.13 -7.15
CA SER A 10 11.83 -1.94 -7.08
C SER A 10 10.98 -1.83 -8.34
N ASN A 11 10.74 -0.62 -8.80
CA ASN A 11 9.95 -0.37 -10.01
C ASN A 11 10.57 -1.01 -11.25
N LEU A 12 11.89 -1.00 -11.37
CA LEU A 12 12.60 -1.66 -12.48
C LEU A 12 12.47 -3.19 -12.42
N TYR A 13 12.58 -3.77 -11.21
CA TYR A 13 12.47 -5.22 -11.02
C TYR A 13 11.05 -5.75 -11.30
N THR A 14 10.04 -4.96 -10.97
CA THR A 14 8.63 -5.36 -11.08
C THR A 14 7.94 -4.84 -12.34
N ALA A 15 8.59 -3.99 -13.12
CA ALA A 15 7.99 -3.37 -14.32
C ALA A 15 7.44 -4.38 -15.34
N GLY A 16 8.03 -5.58 -15.43
CA GLY A 16 7.53 -6.65 -16.28
C GLY A 16 6.43 -7.53 -15.68
N GLN A 17 6.12 -7.35 -14.39
CA GLN A 17 5.15 -8.17 -13.65
C GLN A 17 3.89 -7.38 -13.25
N GLN A 18 3.91 -6.06 -13.40
CA GLN A 18 2.75 -5.23 -13.08
C GLN A 18 1.70 -5.30 -14.18
N PRO A 19 0.40 -5.35 -13.81
CA PRO A 19 -0.66 -5.15 -14.78
C PRO A 19 -0.50 -3.80 -15.48
N ASN A 20 -0.32 -3.82 -16.80
CA ASN A 20 -0.02 -2.62 -17.60
C ASN A 20 -1.30 -1.92 -18.11
N THR A 21 -2.40 -2.03 -17.38
CA THR A 21 -3.68 -1.42 -17.74
C THR A 21 -3.96 -0.10 -17.05
N ILE A 22 -3.14 0.28 -16.09
CA ILE A 22 -3.31 1.49 -15.29
C ILE A 22 -2.26 2.52 -15.72
N HIS A 23 -2.72 3.65 -16.25
CA HIS A 23 -1.87 4.78 -16.62
C HIS A 23 -2.01 5.88 -15.57
N VAL A 24 -0.98 6.05 -14.76
CA VAL A 24 -0.89 7.10 -13.75
C VAL A 24 -0.14 8.28 -14.34
N SER A 25 -0.74 9.47 -14.25
CA SER A 25 -0.10 10.74 -14.73
C SER A 25 0.92 11.22 -13.70
N ASP A 26 0.61 11.14 -12.41
CA ASP A 26 1.49 11.55 -11.32
C ASP A 26 2.25 10.36 -10.73
N THR A 27 3.48 10.17 -11.21
CA THR A 27 4.36 9.10 -10.71
C THR A 27 4.77 9.32 -9.25
N GLY A 28 4.76 10.57 -8.76
CA GLY A 28 5.06 10.91 -7.37
C GLY A 28 3.99 10.38 -6.41
N LEU A 29 2.71 10.51 -6.78
CA LEU A 29 1.59 9.93 -6.01
C LEU A 29 1.65 8.41 -5.99
N SER A 30 1.87 7.78 -7.13
CA SER A 30 2.04 6.32 -7.21
C SER A 30 3.20 5.85 -6.31
N TYR A 31 4.34 6.54 -6.35
CA TYR A 31 5.48 6.23 -5.50
C TYR A 31 5.16 6.36 -4.00
N MET A 32 4.46 7.44 -3.61
CA MET A 32 4.04 7.66 -2.22
C MET A 32 3.13 6.52 -1.72
N PHE A 33 2.11 6.15 -2.50
CA PHE A 33 1.20 5.06 -2.13
C PHE A 33 1.89 3.70 -2.13
N ARG A 34 2.83 3.43 -3.05
CA ARG A 34 3.64 2.20 -3.01
C ARG A 34 4.42 2.08 -1.72
N LYS A 35 5.04 3.17 -1.28
CA LYS A 35 5.76 3.19 -0.01
C LYS A 35 4.83 2.91 1.17
N GLN A 36 3.70 3.61 1.22
CA GLN A 36 2.69 3.44 2.28
C GLN A 36 2.16 2.00 2.36
N LEU A 37 1.73 1.44 1.23
CA LEU A 37 1.19 0.08 1.18
C LEU A 37 2.25 -0.97 1.49
N PHE A 38 3.49 -0.78 1.02
CA PHE A 38 4.60 -1.67 1.33
C PHE A 38 4.94 -1.67 2.83
N GLU A 39 5.00 -0.51 3.47
CA GLU A 39 5.20 -0.41 4.93
C GLU A 39 4.07 -1.11 5.72
N LYS A 40 2.82 -1.00 5.27
CA LYS A 40 1.72 -1.77 5.84
C LYS A 40 1.93 -3.28 5.69
N ALA A 41 2.38 -3.73 4.53
CA ALA A 41 2.66 -5.14 4.30
C ALA A 41 3.77 -5.68 5.20
N LEU A 42 4.82 -4.90 5.48
CA LEU A 42 5.89 -5.30 6.40
C LEU A 42 5.40 -5.55 7.83
N SER A 43 4.25 -4.97 8.21
CA SER A 43 3.67 -5.13 9.55
C SER A 43 2.87 -6.42 9.75
N VAL A 44 2.60 -7.19 8.68
CA VAL A 44 1.77 -8.40 8.72
C VAL A 44 2.37 -9.51 9.60
N PHE A 45 3.70 -9.61 9.63
CA PHE A 45 4.40 -10.61 10.43
C PHE A 45 5.31 -9.98 11.47
N LYS A 46 5.33 -10.62 12.62
CA LYS A 46 6.33 -10.38 13.65
C LYS A 46 7.39 -11.46 13.54
N PHE A 47 8.65 -11.04 13.47
CA PHE A 47 9.82 -11.92 13.42
C PHE A 47 10.62 -11.79 14.71
N ASP A 48 11.08 -12.94 15.22
CA ASP A 48 12.09 -13.02 16.25
C ASP A 48 13.38 -13.53 15.60
N ILE A 49 14.38 -12.67 15.56
CA ILE A 49 15.67 -12.89 14.87
C ILE A 49 16.81 -12.47 15.79
N PRO A 50 18.05 -12.96 15.56
CA PRO A 50 19.22 -12.55 16.34
C PRO A 50 19.44 -11.04 16.35
N GLU A 51 19.83 -10.47 17.47
CA GLU A 51 20.14 -9.03 17.61
C GLU A 51 21.24 -8.55 16.66
N THR A 52 22.06 -9.45 16.17
CA THR A 52 23.12 -9.15 15.18
C THR A 52 22.59 -8.92 13.77
N TRP A 53 21.32 -9.25 13.52
CA TRP A 53 20.68 -9.06 12.23
C TRP A 53 19.89 -7.75 12.21
N ASP A 54 19.88 -7.09 11.06
CA ASP A 54 19.01 -5.94 10.82
C ASP A 54 17.61 -6.44 10.43
N LEU A 55 16.61 -6.15 11.27
CA LEU A 55 15.23 -6.59 11.10
C LEU A 55 14.57 -5.91 9.89
N ASP A 56 14.86 -4.64 9.67
CA ASP A 56 14.28 -3.90 8.55
C ASP A 56 14.83 -4.42 7.23
N TYR A 57 16.15 -4.71 7.17
CA TYR A 57 16.76 -5.37 6.03
C TYR A 57 16.14 -6.75 5.74
N PHE A 58 15.95 -7.56 6.79
CA PHE A 58 15.35 -8.89 6.66
C PHE A 58 13.94 -8.82 6.10
N ARG A 59 13.08 -7.98 6.69
CA ARG A 59 11.70 -7.75 6.22
C ARG A 59 11.67 -7.22 4.80
N PHE A 60 12.45 -6.16 4.53
CA PHE A 60 12.53 -5.56 3.21
C PHE A 60 12.92 -6.60 2.15
N SER A 61 13.98 -7.37 2.40
CA SER A 61 14.46 -8.40 1.46
C SER A 61 13.40 -9.45 1.18
N LEU A 62 12.74 -9.94 2.23
CA LEU A 62 11.72 -10.97 2.11
C LEU A 62 10.49 -10.51 1.31
N PHE A 63 9.98 -9.32 1.61
CA PHE A 63 8.77 -8.79 0.96
C PHE A 63 9.04 -8.20 -0.42
N MET A 64 10.20 -7.57 -0.60
CA MET A 64 10.59 -6.92 -1.85
C MET A 64 11.00 -7.95 -2.92
N PHE A 65 11.94 -8.82 -2.55
CA PHE A 65 12.54 -9.79 -3.46
C PHE A 65 11.95 -11.18 -3.33
N GLY A 66 11.14 -11.42 -2.30
CA GLY A 66 10.44 -12.68 -2.08
C GLY A 66 11.26 -13.79 -1.42
N ASN A 67 12.54 -13.56 -1.19
CA ASN A 67 13.42 -14.55 -0.56
C ASN A 67 14.57 -13.92 0.21
N VAL A 68 15.03 -14.65 1.23
CA VAL A 68 16.23 -14.33 2.01
C VAL A 68 17.07 -15.60 2.13
N CYS A 69 18.33 -15.49 1.79
CA CYS A 69 19.33 -16.56 1.93
C CYS A 69 20.03 -16.45 3.27
N ILE A 70 19.98 -17.50 4.07
CA ILE A 70 20.66 -17.64 5.35
C ILE A 70 21.87 -18.53 5.16
N PHE A 71 23.07 -18.04 5.51
CA PHE A 71 24.31 -18.78 5.39
C PHE A 71 25.35 -18.28 6.38
N ASP A 72 26.39 -19.10 6.62
CA ASP A 72 27.53 -18.69 7.42
C ASP A 72 28.56 -17.95 6.55
N SER A 73 28.79 -16.69 6.87
CA SER A 73 29.78 -15.86 6.18
C SER A 73 31.23 -16.08 6.64
N GLY A 74 31.43 -16.85 7.68
CA GLY A 74 32.72 -17.02 8.34
C GLY A 74 33.16 -15.78 9.12
N THR A 75 33.15 -14.63 8.50
CA THR A 75 33.63 -13.36 9.13
C THR A 75 32.56 -12.73 10.02
N PHE A 76 31.31 -12.73 9.59
CA PHE A 76 30.18 -12.11 10.30
C PHE A 76 29.27 -13.15 10.96
N GLY A 77 29.67 -14.42 10.97
CA GLY A 77 28.82 -15.55 11.39
C GLY A 77 27.66 -15.78 10.45
N VAL A 78 26.57 -16.35 10.97
CA VAL A 78 25.37 -16.63 10.19
C VAL A 78 24.58 -15.36 9.98
N ILE A 79 24.34 -15.01 8.71
CA ILE A 79 23.67 -13.75 8.33
C ILE A 79 22.60 -13.97 7.24
N PRO A 80 21.58 -13.11 7.17
CA PRO A 80 20.63 -13.04 6.07
C PRO A 80 21.20 -12.19 4.94
N GLN A 81 21.04 -12.63 3.69
CA GLN A 81 21.34 -11.81 2.52
C GLN A 81 20.32 -12.03 1.43
N PHE A 82 20.09 -11.02 0.60
CA PHE A 82 19.43 -11.21 -0.67
C PHE A 82 20.29 -12.08 -1.59
N ALA A 83 19.66 -13.02 -2.27
CA ALA A 83 20.34 -13.87 -3.24
C ALA A 83 19.53 -14.01 -4.53
N THR A 84 20.23 -13.99 -5.64
CA THR A 84 19.66 -14.41 -6.93
C THR A 84 19.69 -15.93 -6.99
N LEU A 85 18.54 -16.55 -7.24
CA LEU A 85 18.41 -18.00 -7.30
C LEU A 85 18.75 -18.52 -8.70
N SER A 86 19.46 -19.63 -8.79
CA SER A 86 19.87 -20.25 -10.06
C SER A 86 19.92 -21.77 -9.97
N GLY A 87 20.19 -22.41 -11.12
CA GLY A 87 20.21 -23.87 -11.25
C GLY A 87 18.81 -24.47 -11.02
N PHE A 88 18.69 -25.78 -11.23
CA PHE A 88 17.42 -26.49 -11.06
C PHE A 88 17.64 -27.88 -10.50
N ASN A 89 16.77 -28.30 -9.61
CA ASN A 89 16.66 -29.70 -9.23
C ASN A 89 15.62 -30.42 -10.13
N VAL A 90 15.33 -31.69 -9.82
CA VAL A 90 14.39 -32.54 -10.60
C VAL A 90 12.95 -32.00 -10.60
N PHE A 91 12.61 -31.09 -9.71
CA PHE A 91 11.30 -30.42 -9.59
C PHE A 91 11.32 -29.00 -10.17
N TYR A 92 12.34 -28.65 -10.94
CA TYR A 92 12.55 -27.29 -11.47
C TYR A 92 12.64 -26.19 -10.41
N MET A 93 12.96 -26.56 -9.17
CA MET A 93 13.21 -25.60 -8.10
C MET A 93 14.69 -25.21 -8.09
N PRO A 94 15.02 -23.94 -7.73
CA PRO A 94 16.41 -23.49 -7.66
C PRO A 94 17.21 -24.32 -6.65
N ASN A 95 18.45 -24.64 -7.01
CA ASN A 95 19.37 -25.41 -6.17
C ASN A 95 20.64 -24.64 -5.80
N GLU A 96 20.81 -23.41 -6.31
CA GLU A 96 21.92 -22.53 -6.00
C GLU A 96 21.43 -21.13 -5.68
N ALA A 97 22.12 -20.46 -4.76
CA ALA A 97 21.92 -19.05 -4.39
C ALA A 97 23.19 -18.26 -4.69
N LEU A 98 23.05 -17.17 -5.43
CA LEU A 98 24.12 -16.25 -5.78
C LEU A 98 24.01 -15.01 -4.88
N VAL A 99 24.96 -14.82 -3.99
CA VAL A 99 25.06 -13.65 -3.12
C VAL A 99 26.04 -12.66 -3.72
N ALA A 100 25.57 -11.46 -4.05
CA ALA A 100 26.38 -10.38 -4.61
C ALA A 100 26.56 -9.24 -3.60
N ASN A 101 27.42 -9.44 -2.61
CA ASN A 101 27.75 -8.41 -1.63
C ASN A 101 29.25 -8.10 -1.69
N PRO A 102 29.65 -6.85 -1.99
CA PRO A 102 31.08 -6.46 -2.06
C PRO A 102 31.86 -6.66 -0.77
N LEU A 103 31.19 -6.69 0.38
CA LEU A 103 31.81 -6.95 1.69
C LEU A 103 32.04 -8.44 1.96
N LEU A 104 31.53 -9.31 1.07
CA LEU A 104 31.63 -10.78 1.16
C LEU A 104 32.29 -11.36 -0.08
N PRO A 105 33.55 -11.00 -0.40
CA PRO A 105 34.18 -11.27 -1.70
C PRO A 105 34.35 -12.76 -2.01
N ASN A 106 34.36 -13.62 -0.99
CA ASN A 106 34.59 -15.06 -1.14
C ASN A 106 33.29 -15.88 -1.20
N ILE A 107 32.12 -15.23 -1.16
CA ILE A 107 30.84 -15.90 -1.08
C ILE A 107 29.99 -15.49 -2.29
N ASN A 108 30.12 -16.25 -3.37
CA ASN A 108 29.42 -15.93 -4.63
C ASN A 108 28.31 -16.93 -4.96
N ARG A 109 28.56 -18.23 -4.72
CA ARG A 109 27.63 -19.29 -5.10
C ARG A 109 27.51 -20.33 -3.99
N LEU A 110 26.31 -20.48 -3.47
CA LEU A 110 25.99 -21.38 -2.36
C LEU A 110 24.98 -22.43 -2.83
N LYS A 111 25.18 -23.67 -2.43
CA LYS A 111 24.21 -24.75 -2.69
C LYS A 111 23.12 -24.73 -1.64
N ILE A 112 21.88 -24.62 -2.10
CA ILE A 112 20.69 -24.64 -1.23
C ILE A 112 20.60 -26.01 -0.56
N HIS A 113 20.22 -26.06 0.71
CA HIS A 113 20.16 -27.23 1.59
C HIS A 113 21.52 -27.86 1.94
N LYS A 114 22.63 -27.20 1.61
CA LYS A 114 23.96 -27.65 1.96
C LYS A 114 24.82 -26.54 2.56
N ASP A 115 24.92 -25.41 1.85
CA ASP A 115 25.74 -24.27 2.26
C ASP A 115 24.86 -23.12 2.77
N CYS A 116 23.58 -23.13 2.40
CA CYS A 116 22.60 -22.11 2.79
C CYS A 116 21.18 -22.66 2.81
N GLU A 117 20.28 -21.92 3.49
CA GLU A 117 18.85 -22.12 3.42
C GLU A 117 18.12 -20.88 2.94
N ILE A 118 17.01 -21.09 2.23
CA ILE A 118 16.19 -20.01 1.70
C ILE A 118 14.88 -19.92 2.47
N ILE A 119 14.63 -18.74 3.04
CA ILE A 119 13.32 -18.35 3.54
C ILE A 119 12.62 -17.63 2.39
N LYS A 120 11.43 -18.09 2.00
CA LYS A 120 10.68 -17.53 0.89
C LYS A 120 9.29 -17.12 1.30
N LEU A 121 8.78 -16.07 0.67
CA LEU A 121 7.43 -15.55 0.90
C LEU A 121 6.40 -16.31 0.07
N ARG A 122 6.65 -16.48 -1.22
CA ARG A 122 5.77 -17.13 -2.21
C ARG A 122 6.40 -18.41 -2.78
N PRO A 123 5.60 -19.33 -3.36
CA PRO A 123 6.11 -20.55 -3.98
C PRO A 123 7.11 -20.31 -5.10
N ASP A 124 6.92 -19.23 -5.87
CA ASP A 124 7.73 -18.80 -7.00
C ASP A 124 8.92 -17.92 -6.63
N TYR A 125 9.16 -17.75 -5.34
CA TYR A 125 10.24 -16.89 -4.79
C TYR A 125 10.10 -15.40 -5.15
N SER A 126 8.93 -14.95 -5.59
CA SER A 126 8.67 -13.53 -5.86
C SER A 126 8.26 -12.75 -4.59
N GLY A 127 8.51 -11.44 -4.60
CA GLY A 127 8.00 -10.51 -3.60
C GLY A 127 6.55 -10.11 -3.88
N ILE A 128 6.09 -9.05 -3.20
CA ILE A 128 4.70 -8.57 -3.30
C ILE A 128 4.55 -7.25 -4.06
N MET A 129 5.61 -6.79 -4.72
CA MET A 129 5.59 -5.47 -5.38
C MET A 129 4.62 -5.40 -6.57
N ASP A 130 4.27 -6.53 -7.16
CA ASP A 130 3.20 -6.68 -8.15
C ASP A 130 1.84 -6.26 -7.56
N ILE A 131 1.51 -6.74 -6.36
CA ILE A 131 0.28 -6.39 -5.64
C ILE A 131 0.35 -4.92 -5.19
N VAL A 132 1.43 -4.54 -4.52
CA VAL A 132 1.63 -3.18 -4.01
C VAL A 132 1.53 -2.15 -5.14
N GLY A 133 2.18 -2.41 -6.28
CA GLY A 133 2.16 -1.51 -7.43
C GLY A 133 0.76 -1.34 -8.00
N TYR A 134 0.02 -2.44 -8.17
CA TYR A 134 -1.34 -2.41 -8.70
C TYR A 134 -2.29 -1.54 -7.85
N TYR A 135 -2.31 -1.76 -6.53
CA TYR A 135 -3.17 -0.99 -5.63
C TYR A 135 -2.72 0.47 -5.49
N ALA A 136 -1.41 0.71 -5.43
CA ALA A 136 -0.87 2.07 -5.37
C ALA A 136 -1.22 2.91 -6.61
N ASP A 137 -1.17 2.31 -7.79
CA ASP A 137 -1.53 2.99 -9.03
C ASP A 137 -3.03 3.32 -9.08
N GLN A 138 -3.90 2.44 -8.58
CA GLN A 138 -5.33 2.74 -8.43
C GLN A 138 -5.57 3.89 -7.46
N MET A 139 -4.91 3.89 -6.30
CA MET A 139 -5.01 4.98 -5.33
C MET A 139 -4.51 6.31 -5.91
N ALA A 140 -3.43 6.29 -6.69
CA ALA A 140 -2.88 7.48 -7.32
C ALA A 140 -3.88 8.12 -8.31
N ILE A 141 -4.52 7.33 -9.17
CA ILE A 141 -5.52 7.82 -10.13
C ILE A 141 -6.72 8.44 -9.39
N ILE A 142 -7.20 7.81 -8.32
CA ILE A 142 -8.30 8.34 -7.52
C ILE A 142 -7.91 9.68 -6.88
N ALA A 143 -6.70 9.78 -6.32
CA ALA A 143 -6.19 11.01 -5.71
C ALA A 143 -5.98 12.13 -6.74
N GLU A 144 -5.48 11.82 -7.95
CA GLU A 144 -5.41 12.76 -9.07
C GLU A 144 -6.80 13.27 -9.45
N THR A 145 -7.77 12.37 -9.59
CA THR A 145 -9.16 12.70 -9.92
C THR A 145 -9.78 13.59 -8.85
N PHE A 146 -9.56 13.29 -7.58
CA PHE A 146 -10.02 14.12 -6.46
C PHE A 146 -9.44 15.53 -6.52
N THR A 147 -8.15 15.66 -6.83
CA THR A 147 -7.48 16.94 -6.99
C THR A 147 -8.07 17.73 -8.16
N CYS A 148 -8.32 17.07 -9.30
CA CYS A 148 -8.97 17.68 -10.45
C CYS A 148 -10.40 18.13 -10.13
N ASP A 149 -11.20 17.31 -9.46
CA ASP A 149 -12.58 17.62 -9.07
C ASP A 149 -12.62 18.81 -8.11
N THR A 150 -11.73 18.82 -7.12
CA THR A 150 -11.57 19.93 -6.17
C THR A 150 -11.14 21.23 -6.87
N ASN A 151 -10.26 21.17 -7.86
CA ASN A 151 -9.86 22.34 -8.64
C ASN A 151 -11.01 22.84 -9.53
N ASN A 152 -11.74 21.91 -10.17
CA ASN A 152 -12.89 22.26 -10.99
C ASN A 152 -14.02 22.90 -10.16
N SER A 153 -14.19 22.49 -8.91
CA SER A 153 -15.18 23.10 -8.01
C SER A 153 -14.92 24.58 -7.70
N LYS A 154 -13.66 25.03 -7.84
CA LYS A 154 -13.31 26.45 -7.71
C LYS A 154 -13.78 27.30 -8.89
N LEU A 155 -14.05 26.68 -10.04
CA LEU A 155 -14.56 27.33 -11.24
C LEU A 155 -16.09 27.40 -11.21
N ALA A 156 -16.65 27.95 -10.10
CA ALA A 156 -18.09 28.04 -9.91
C ALA A 156 -18.79 28.84 -10.99
N TYR A 157 -18.09 29.83 -11.60
CA TYR A 157 -18.63 30.73 -12.60
C TYR A 157 -17.63 30.95 -13.72
N VAL A 158 -18.08 30.72 -14.94
CA VAL A 158 -17.32 31.07 -16.16
C VAL A 158 -18.15 32.10 -16.93
N PHE A 159 -17.63 33.29 -17.12
CA PHE A 159 -18.28 34.34 -17.86
C PHE A 159 -17.70 34.43 -19.28
N GLY A 160 -18.56 34.35 -20.28
CA GLY A 160 -18.20 34.65 -21.64
C GLY A 160 -18.19 36.17 -21.85
N ALA A 161 -17.08 36.76 -22.27
CA ALA A 161 -16.95 38.16 -22.57
C ALA A 161 -16.79 38.36 -24.10
N GLU A 162 -17.51 39.35 -24.68
CA GLU A 162 -17.44 39.67 -26.11
C GLU A 162 -16.19 40.51 -26.46
N ASN A 163 -15.62 41.19 -25.47
CA ASN A 163 -14.46 42.05 -25.67
C ASN A 163 -13.57 42.13 -24.43
N GLU A 164 -12.34 42.62 -24.60
CA GLU A 164 -11.34 42.71 -23.54
C GLU A 164 -11.75 43.63 -22.38
N ALA A 165 -12.42 44.74 -22.64
CA ALA A 165 -12.91 45.66 -21.58
C ALA A 165 -13.95 44.99 -20.70
N GLN A 166 -14.82 44.19 -21.29
CA GLN A 166 -15.81 43.38 -20.60
C GLN A 166 -15.15 42.29 -19.74
N ALA A 167 -14.13 41.59 -20.29
CA ALA A 167 -13.37 40.56 -19.55
C ALA A 167 -12.65 41.19 -18.35
N GLN A 168 -12.05 42.36 -18.47
CA GLN A 168 -11.39 43.09 -17.37
C GLN A 168 -12.40 43.51 -16.29
N SER A 169 -13.61 43.93 -16.67
CA SER A 169 -14.67 44.26 -15.72
C SER A 169 -15.12 43.05 -14.89
N PHE A 170 -15.28 41.90 -15.54
CA PHE A 170 -15.59 40.64 -14.83
C PHE A 170 -14.47 40.20 -13.88
N LYS A 171 -13.23 40.29 -14.33
CA LYS A 171 -12.08 39.97 -13.48
C LYS A 171 -12.06 40.83 -12.22
N LYS A 172 -12.24 42.15 -12.40
CA LYS A 172 -12.28 43.09 -11.28
C LYS A 172 -13.45 42.81 -10.32
N MET A 173 -14.62 42.49 -10.87
CA MET A 173 -15.79 42.08 -10.07
C MET A 173 -15.49 40.82 -9.23
N TYR A 174 -14.91 39.81 -9.86
CA TYR A 174 -14.56 38.55 -9.20
C TYR A 174 -13.49 38.76 -8.11
N ASP A 175 -12.46 39.57 -8.40
CA ASP A 175 -11.41 39.91 -7.45
C ASP A 175 -11.97 40.65 -6.22
N ASN A 176 -12.98 41.53 -6.38
CA ASN A 176 -13.64 42.22 -5.28
C ASN A 176 -14.51 41.28 -4.44
N ILE A 177 -15.26 40.37 -5.06
CA ILE A 177 -16.03 39.33 -4.36
C ILE A 177 -15.07 38.45 -3.55
N TYR A 178 -13.96 38.02 -4.16
CA TYR A 178 -12.96 37.18 -3.50
C TYR A 178 -12.31 37.87 -2.29
N LYS A 179 -12.14 39.19 -2.34
CA LYS A 179 -11.66 40.02 -1.22
C LYS A 179 -12.70 40.26 -0.14
N GLY A 180 -13.94 39.81 -0.33
CA GLY A 180 -15.04 39.99 0.62
C GLY A 180 -15.62 41.39 0.63
N GLU A 181 -15.49 42.18 -0.43
CA GLU A 181 -16.11 43.51 -0.52
C GLU A 181 -17.63 43.35 -0.69
N PRO A 182 -18.45 43.95 0.21
CA PRO A 182 -19.89 43.72 0.24
C PRO A 182 -20.67 44.42 -0.88
N ASN A 183 -20.03 45.34 -1.63
CA ASN A 183 -20.65 46.10 -2.72
C ASN A 183 -19.86 45.93 -4.00
N VAL A 184 -20.46 45.29 -4.99
CA VAL A 184 -19.91 45.20 -6.35
C VAL A 184 -20.69 46.15 -7.24
N VAL A 185 -20.03 47.16 -7.75
CA VAL A 185 -20.60 48.07 -8.75
C VAL A 185 -20.34 47.52 -10.15
N ILE A 186 -21.41 47.17 -10.86
CA ILE A 186 -21.37 46.64 -12.23
C ILE A 186 -21.51 47.77 -13.22
N ASP A 187 -20.67 47.77 -14.28
CA ASP A 187 -20.75 48.77 -15.35
C ASP A 187 -22.02 48.57 -16.20
N LYS A 188 -22.77 49.66 -16.42
CA LYS A 188 -23.98 49.65 -17.26
C LYS A 188 -23.77 49.13 -18.68
N LYS A 189 -22.54 49.18 -19.17
CA LYS A 189 -22.16 48.64 -20.48
C LYS A 189 -22.21 47.13 -20.60
N LEU A 190 -22.40 46.43 -19.46
CA LEU A 190 -22.59 44.99 -19.41
C LEU A 190 -24.03 44.54 -19.68
N PHE A 191 -24.93 45.52 -19.88
CA PHE A 191 -26.33 45.27 -20.20
C PHE A 191 -26.70 45.88 -21.55
N ASN A 192 -27.53 45.19 -22.32
CA ASN A 192 -28.09 45.73 -23.57
C ASN A 192 -29.12 46.81 -23.33
N ALA A 193 -29.67 47.43 -24.37
CA ALA A 193 -30.67 48.51 -24.28
C ALA A 193 -31.98 48.03 -23.61
N GLU A 194 -32.22 46.75 -23.56
CA GLU A 194 -33.37 46.08 -22.98
C GLU A 194 -33.16 45.65 -21.51
N GLY A 195 -31.94 45.92 -20.96
CA GLY A 195 -31.56 45.62 -19.60
C GLY A 195 -31.17 44.16 -19.34
N GLU A 196 -30.97 43.40 -20.43
CA GLU A 196 -30.49 42.01 -20.34
C GLU A 196 -28.95 41.95 -20.31
N PRO A 197 -28.35 41.01 -19.59
CA PRO A 197 -26.90 40.88 -19.57
C PRO A 197 -26.35 40.46 -20.93
N THR A 198 -25.27 41.11 -21.38
CA THR A 198 -24.57 40.84 -22.65
C THR A 198 -23.56 39.71 -22.50
N TRP A 199 -23.59 38.93 -21.45
CA TRP A 199 -22.66 37.82 -21.22
C TRP A 199 -23.41 36.50 -21.04
N HIS A 200 -22.72 35.43 -21.33
CA HIS A 200 -23.20 34.08 -21.04
C HIS A 200 -22.54 33.57 -19.75
N GLU A 201 -23.37 33.23 -18.76
CA GLU A 201 -22.91 32.57 -17.54
C GLU A 201 -22.98 31.06 -17.77
N PHE A 202 -21.84 30.38 -17.65
CA PHE A 202 -21.79 28.93 -17.54
C PHE A 202 -21.83 28.57 -16.05
N ASN A 203 -23.00 28.24 -15.57
CA ASN A 203 -23.18 27.82 -14.17
C ASN A 203 -22.99 26.32 -14.07
N GLN A 204 -21.89 25.91 -13.45
CA GLN A 204 -21.70 24.50 -13.10
C GLN A 204 -22.63 24.14 -11.94
N ASN A 205 -23.44 23.09 -12.13
CA ASN A 205 -24.23 22.52 -11.04
C ASN A 205 -23.32 21.69 -10.12
N LEU A 206 -22.53 22.38 -9.29
CA LEU A 206 -21.56 21.77 -8.38
C LEU A 206 -22.17 20.68 -7.49
N LYS A 207 -23.43 20.79 -7.13
CA LYS A 207 -24.13 19.77 -6.34
C LYS A 207 -24.22 18.42 -7.04
N ASN A 208 -24.26 18.42 -8.37
CA ASN A 208 -24.38 17.19 -9.17
C ASN A 208 -23.05 16.77 -9.80
N THR A 209 -22.08 17.66 -9.90
CA THR A 209 -20.78 17.42 -10.55
C THR A 209 -19.65 17.16 -9.56
N TYR A 210 -19.77 17.63 -8.32
CA TYR A 210 -18.76 17.36 -7.28
C TYR A 210 -18.95 15.94 -6.73
N ILE A 211 -17.97 15.09 -6.95
CA ILE A 211 -17.95 13.67 -6.54
C ILE A 211 -16.86 13.37 -5.50
N GLY A 212 -16.33 14.40 -4.86
CA GLY A 212 -15.19 14.30 -3.94
C GLY A 212 -15.39 13.25 -2.83
N ASP A 213 -16.58 13.21 -2.21
CA ASP A 213 -16.90 12.25 -1.15
C ASP A 213 -16.85 10.80 -1.68
N LEU A 214 -17.39 10.57 -2.89
CA LEU A 214 -17.34 9.24 -3.52
C LEU A 214 -15.92 8.82 -3.87
N LEU A 215 -15.05 9.77 -4.21
CA LEU A 215 -13.64 9.48 -4.50
C LEU A 215 -12.86 9.14 -3.22
N ILE A 216 -13.16 9.79 -2.10
CA ILE A 216 -12.57 9.44 -0.80
C ILE A 216 -13.01 8.04 -0.38
N ASP A 217 -14.29 7.72 -0.51
CA ASP A 217 -14.81 6.38 -0.21
C ASP A 217 -14.19 5.31 -1.12
N ALA A 218 -14.01 5.62 -2.40
CA ALA A 218 -13.32 4.75 -3.34
C ALA A 218 -11.85 4.53 -2.96
N LEU A 219 -11.13 5.58 -2.54
CA LEU A 219 -9.75 5.49 -2.08
C LEU A 219 -9.62 4.55 -0.86
N ASN A 220 -10.49 4.75 0.14
CA ASN A 220 -10.54 3.91 1.33
C ASN A 220 -10.89 2.46 0.95
N SER A 221 -11.84 2.24 0.05
CA SER A 221 -12.22 0.90 -0.40
C SER A 221 -11.08 0.16 -1.10
N VAL A 222 -10.24 0.86 -1.87
CA VAL A 222 -9.07 0.27 -2.53
C VAL A 222 -8.01 -0.12 -1.49
N GLU A 223 -7.76 0.75 -0.52
CA GLU A 223 -6.84 0.47 0.58
C GLU A 223 -7.32 -0.71 1.44
N ASP A 224 -8.61 -0.77 1.76
CA ASP A 224 -9.24 -1.86 2.51
C ASP A 224 -9.13 -3.20 1.79
N ARG A 225 -9.32 -3.23 0.47
CA ARG A 225 -9.12 -4.43 -0.34
C ARG A 225 -7.68 -4.92 -0.31
N PHE A 226 -6.72 -3.99 -0.39
CA PHE A 226 -5.31 -4.33 -0.24
C PHE A 226 -5.04 -4.94 1.15
N CYS A 227 -5.49 -4.29 2.22
CA CYS A 227 -5.31 -4.77 3.58
C CYS A 227 -5.94 -6.16 3.79
N THR A 228 -7.16 -6.35 3.30
CA THR A 228 -7.84 -7.66 3.33
C THR A 228 -7.03 -8.73 2.60
N LEU A 229 -6.50 -8.41 1.41
CA LEU A 229 -5.72 -9.35 0.62
C LEU A 229 -4.44 -9.81 1.33
N ILE A 230 -3.75 -8.91 2.03
CA ILE A 230 -2.51 -9.23 2.75
C ILE A 230 -2.74 -9.75 4.18
N GLY A 231 -4.00 -9.84 4.63
CA GLY A 231 -4.36 -10.42 5.93
C GLY A 231 -4.38 -9.45 7.10
N ILE A 232 -4.50 -8.15 6.84
CA ILE A 232 -4.74 -7.14 7.87
C ILE A 232 -6.25 -7.00 8.07
N ASP A 233 -6.73 -7.23 9.29
CA ASP A 233 -8.14 -7.05 9.65
C ASP A 233 -8.51 -5.56 9.56
N ASN A 234 -9.39 -5.19 8.64
CA ASN A 234 -10.02 -3.88 8.60
C ASN A 234 -11.33 -3.92 9.38
N ALA A 235 -11.47 -2.98 10.31
CA ALA A 235 -12.78 -2.67 10.86
C ALA A 235 -13.57 -1.96 9.75
N ASN A 236 -14.42 -2.69 9.02
CA ASN A 236 -15.24 -2.13 7.97
C ASN A 236 -16.26 -1.16 8.61
N THR A 237 -15.88 0.11 8.71
CA THR A 237 -16.67 1.19 9.32
C THR A 237 -17.86 1.61 8.47
N ASP A 238 -17.89 1.20 7.18
CA ASP A 238 -18.93 1.60 6.22
C ASP A 238 -20.25 0.84 6.34
N LYS A 239 -20.28 -0.28 7.06
CA LYS A 239 -21.55 -0.99 7.29
C LYS A 239 -22.33 -0.33 8.41
N ARG A 240 -23.21 0.60 8.05
CA ARG A 240 -24.26 1.17 8.93
C ARG A 240 -25.26 0.12 9.46
N GLU A 241 -25.16 -1.14 9.02
CA GLU A 241 -25.98 -2.25 9.45
C GLU A 241 -25.20 -3.17 10.40
N ARG A 242 -25.90 -3.71 11.40
CA ARG A 242 -25.37 -4.69 12.36
C ARG A 242 -24.90 -5.92 11.60
N LEU A 243 -23.58 -6.11 11.50
CA LEU A 243 -23.00 -7.35 11.02
C LEU A 243 -23.42 -8.52 11.94
N ILE A 244 -23.97 -9.57 11.36
CA ILE A 244 -24.29 -10.80 12.07
C ILE A 244 -22.97 -11.54 12.31
N ALA A 245 -22.74 -12.04 13.51
CA ALA A 245 -21.49 -12.71 13.92
C ALA A 245 -20.92 -13.74 12.91
N PRO A 246 -21.74 -14.56 12.20
CA PRO A 246 -21.25 -15.49 11.18
C PRO A 246 -20.63 -14.84 9.96
N GLU A 247 -21.10 -13.66 9.53
CA GLU A 247 -20.52 -12.94 8.39
C GLU A 247 -19.14 -12.35 8.71
N VAL A 248 -18.97 -11.88 9.95
CA VAL A 248 -17.68 -11.39 10.43
C VAL A 248 -16.65 -12.53 10.48
N GLU A 249 -17.07 -13.72 10.86
CA GLU A 249 -16.19 -14.89 10.98
C GLU A 249 -15.80 -15.45 9.60
N ALA A 250 -16.73 -15.45 8.64
CA ALA A 250 -16.45 -15.84 7.25
C ALA A 250 -15.48 -14.87 6.56
N ASN A 251 -15.67 -13.56 6.72
CA ASN A 251 -14.76 -12.54 6.21
C ASN A 251 -13.35 -12.65 6.80
N LYS A 252 -13.25 -12.96 8.11
CA LYS A 252 -11.96 -13.18 8.77
C LYS A 252 -11.22 -14.41 8.24
N ALA A 253 -11.93 -15.48 7.90
CA ALA A 253 -11.34 -16.68 7.32
C ALA A 253 -10.75 -16.43 5.94
N GLU A 254 -11.44 -15.67 5.08
CA GLU A 254 -10.97 -15.29 3.76
C GLU A 254 -9.76 -14.34 3.83
N THR A 255 -9.84 -13.33 4.72
CA THR A 255 -8.75 -12.35 4.95
C THR A 255 -7.45 -13.04 5.37
N LYS A 256 -7.52 -14.12 6.15
CA LYS A 256 -6.32 -14.79 6.66
C LYS A 256 -5.72 -15.84 5.72
N ALA A 257 -6.42 -16.22 4.65
CA ALA A 257 -5.99 -17.34 3.80
C ALA A 257 -4.61 -17.10 3.17
N LEU A 258 -4.37 -15.95 2.56
CA LEU A 258 -3.11 -15.65 1.89
C LEU A 258 -1.97 -15.43 2.87
N SER A 259 -2.20 -14.66 3.93
CA SER A 259 -1.18 -14.42 4.96
C SER A 259 -0.78 -15.70 5.70
N THR A 260 -1.72 -16.64 5.92
CA THR A 260 -1.42 -17.94 6.49
C THR A 260 -0.53 -18.77 5.56
N LEU A 261 -0.83 -18.79 4.25
CA LEU A 261 0.01 -19.47 3.27
C LEU A 261 1.44 -18.88 3.21
N TRP A 262 1.57 -17.58 3.34
CA TRP A 262 2.89 -16.94 3.43
C TRP A 262 3.61 -17.33 4.72
N LEU A 263 2.91 -17.29 5.84
CA LEU A 263 3.47 -17.69 7.13
C LEU A 263 3.98 -19.13 7.12
N ASP A 264 3.21 -20.07 6.59
CA ASP A 264 3.61 -21.48 6.48
C ASP A 264 4.92 -21.62 5.68
N ARG A 265 5.08 -20.85 4.58
CA ARG A 265 6.31 -20.85 3.77
C ARG A 265 7.51 -20.28 4.52
N ILE A 266 7.29 -19.16 5.21
CA ILE A 266 8.31 -18.51 6.03
C ILE A 266 8.75 -19.45 7.15
N GLN A 267 7.81 -20.05 7.88
CA GLN A 267 8.09 -20.96 8.98
C GLN A 267 8.82 -22.23 8.51
N ASP A 268 8.49 -22.73 7.32
CA ASP A 268 9.16 -23.86 6.71
C ASP A 268 10.64 -23.55 6.42
N GLY A 269 10.92 -22.37 5.85
CA GLY A 269 12.28 -21.88 5.63
C GLY A 269 13.03 -21.65 6.95
N ILE A 270 12.38 -21.02 7.93
CA ILE A 270 12.92 -20.78 9.26
C ILE A 270 13.29 -22.10 9.95
N ARG A 271 12.42 -23.12 9.91
CA ARG A 271 12.69 -24.42 10.49
C ARG A 271 13.95 -25.04 9.91
N ARG A 272 14.13 -24.98 8.58
CA ARG A 272 15.34 -25.50 7.94
C ARG A 272 16.58 -24.72 8.32
N ALA A 273 16.52 -23.38 8.34
CA ALA A 273 17.62 -22.53 8.77
C ALA A 273 18.02 -22.79 10.22
N ASN A 274 17.06 -22.92 11.13
CA ASN A 274 17.31 -23.25 12.53
C ASN A 274 18.01 -24.61 12.66
N ASN A 275 17.56 -25.62 11.92
CA ASN A 275 18.18 -26.95 11.96
C ASN A 275 19.60 -26.95 11.40
N MET A 276 19.89 -26.17 10.34
CA MET A 276 21.20 -26.13 9.70
C MET A 276 22.23 -25.36 10.52
N PHE A 277 21.84 -24.22 11.11
CA PHE A 277 22.75 -23.29 11.72
C PHE A 277 22.61 -23.18 13.26
N GLY A 278 21.70 -23.96 13.87
CA GLY A 278 21.48 -23.91 15.31
C GLY A 278 20.85 -22.58 15.79
N LEU A 279 20.05 -21.94 14.95
CA LEU A 279 19.38 -20.68 15.27
C LEU A 279 18.04 -20.93 15.98
N SER A 280 17.46 -19.83 16.52
CA SER A 280 16.16 -19.84 17.20
C SER A 280 15.22 -18.81 16.54
N LEU A 281 15.19 -18.76 15.21
CA LEU A 281 14.31 -17.86 14.48
C LEU A 281 12.85 -18.27 14.65
N SER A 282 11.96 -17.29 14.71
CA SER A 282 10.52 -17.54 14.64
C SER A 282 9.79 -16.44 13.85
N ALA A 283 8.60 -16.78 13.36
CA ALA A 283 7.68 -15.86 12.70
C ALA A 283 6.25 -16.18 13.12
N GLU A 284 5.48 -15.14 13.36
CA GLU A 284 4.06 -15.21 13.70
C GLU A 284 3.26 -14.10 13.00
N LEU A 285 1.95 -14.29 12.84
CA LEU A 285 1.07 -13.21 12.37
C LEU A 285 1.05 -12.11 13.42
N SER A 286 1.28 -10.89 12.99
CA SER A 286 1.12 -9.72 13.84
C SER A 286 -0.36 -9.58 14.21
N GLN A 287 -0.66 -9.37 15.49
CA GLN A 287 -2.02 -9.10 15.95
C GLN A 287 -2.39 -7.62 15.73
N VAL A 288 -2.09 -7.10 14.55
CA VAL A 288 -2.52 -5.75 14.16
C VAL A 288 -4.03 -5.81 13.94
N GLY A 289 -4.80 -5.18 14.82
CA GLY A 289 -6.27 -5.13 14.74
C GLY A 289 -7.02 -5.54 15.99
N LYS A 290 -6.37 -5.97 17.07
CA LYS A 290 -7.05 -6.04 18.38
C LYS A 290 -7.25 -4.62 18.87
N GLY A 291 -8.50 -4.14 18.77
CA GLY A 291 -8.89 -2.85 19.32
C GLY A 291 -8.43 -2.75 20.77
N VAL A 292 -7.62 -1.77 21.07
CA VAL A 292 -7.34 -1.36 22.44
C VAL A 292 -8.64 -0.76 22.94
N ASN A 293 -9.21 -1.31 24.02
CA ASN A 293 -10.36 -0.69 24.70
C ASN A 293 -9.99 0.73 25.10
N ALA A 294 -10.97 1.60 25.24
CA ALA A 294 -10.81 2.99 25.68
C ALA A 294 -9.94 3.17 26.95
N ASN A 295 -9.59 2.08 27.63
CA ASN A 295 -8.73 2.02 28.83
C ASN A 295 -7.31 1.49 28.55
N GLY A 296 -6.90 1.24 27.28
CA GLY A 296 -5.53 0.82 26.98
C GLY A 296 -5.22 -0.66 27.24
N GLU A 297 -6.21 -1.51 27.55
CA GLU A 297 -6.00 -2.94 27.82
C GLU A 297 -6.32 -3.80 26.58
N SER A 298 -5.42 -4.71 26.23
CA SER A 298 -5.63 -5.70 25.17
C SER A 298 -6.66 -6.75 25.60
N VAL A 299 -7.79 -6.87 24.87
CA VAL A 299 -8.78 -7.91 25.11
C VAL A 299 -8.24 -9.25 24.63
N SER A 300 -7.74 -10.09 25.56
CA SER A 300 -7.52 -11.51 25.30
C SER A 300 -8.88 -12.21 25.31
N THR A 301 -9.27 -12.81 24.20
CA THR A 301 -10.38 -13.77 24.19
C THR A 301 -9.94 -15.01 24.94
N GLY A 302 -10.24 -15.04 26.25
CA GLY A 302 -10.08 -16.22 27.07
C GLY A 302 -11.05 -17.33 26.64
N ASN A 303 -10.53 -18.54 26.60
CA ASN A 303 -11.28 -19.77 26.47
C ASN A 303 -12.44 -19.80 27.48
N VAL A 304 -13.66 -19.84 26.98
CA VAL A 304 -14.80 -20.30 27.78
C VAL A 304 -14.80 -21.84 27.70
N GLN A 305 -14.10 -22.48 28.59
CA GLN A 305 -14.40 -23.88 28.94
C GLN A 305 -15.67 -23.90 29.76
N GLY A 306 -16.69 -24.55 29.22
CA GLY A 306 -17.92 -24.79 29.93
C GLY A 306 -17.70 -25.80 31.06
N GLU A 307 -17.93 -25.37 32.28
CA GLU A 307 -18.27 -26.29 33.37
C GLU A 307 -19.79 -26.41 33.45
N SER A 308 -20.27 -27.56 33.01
CA SER A 308 -21.56 -28.10 33.42
C SER A 308 -21.43 -28.62 34.82
N SER A 309 -22.09 -28.04 35.81
CA SER A 309 -22.43 -28.71 37.04
C SER A 309 -23.92 -28.59 37.30
N LEU A 310 -24.54 -29.77 37.24
CA LEU A 310 -25.83 -30.11 37.78
C LEU A 310 -25.89 -29.75 39.29
N VAL A 311 -26.92 -29.09 39.71
CA VAL A 311 -27.88 -29.51 40.77
C VAL A 311 -29.18 -28.74 40.55
#